data_8df284eb1b0dce1b4797bfdf62e5cbee
#
_entry.id   8df284eb1b0dce1b4797bfdf62e5cbee
#
_cell.length_a   1.000
_cell.length_b   1.000
_cell.length_c   1.000
_cell.angle_alpha   90.00
_cell.angle_beta   90.00
_cell.angle_gamma   90.00
#
_symmetry.space_group_name_H-M   'P 1'
#
loop_
_entity.id
_entity.type
_entity.pdbx_description
1 polymer ?
#
loop_
_entity_poly.entity_id
_entity_poly.type
_entity_poly.pdbx_seq_one_letter_code
_entity_poly.pdbx_strand_id
1 'polypeptide(L)'
;MKWNLQSESRRRRLLDAQQFTENKIIRAQDIVPFLQTVIHSGDDVVLEGCNQKQAAFLAHALTQMDPEAVRDLHMIIPSVSRDDHLQLFERGIARKLDFAFAGVQSKQLAQMLAQGKLEIGAIHTYLELYGRLYVDLTPQVCLVAAMQADEDGNLYTGFSTEDTPAIVEAAAFKSGIVIVQVNEIVKRGTLPRIDIPGDWVDFIVKA
;
A
#
# COMPACT_ATOMS: atom_id res chain seq x y z
N MET A 1 -11.23 -22.45 -7.48
CA MET A 1 -11.44 -21.64 -8.69
C MET A 1 -11.08 -20.16 -8.53
N LYS A 2 -11.42 -19.46 -7.42
CA LYS A 2 -11.00 -18.05 -7.19
C LYS A 2 -9.47 -17.83 -7.08
N TRP A 3 -8.74 -18.79 -6.56
CA TRP A 3 -7.27 -18.72 -6.39
C TRP A 3 -6.51 -18.56 -7.71
N ASN A 4 -6.92 -19.27 -8.76
CA ASN A 4 -6.25 -19.18 -10.06
C ASN A 4 -6.44 -17.79 -10.69
N LEU A 5 -7.62 -17.19 -10.51
CA LEU A 5 -7.92 -15.87 -11.08
C LEU A 5 -7.08 -14.75 -10.43
N GLN A 6 -6.89 -14.78 -9.12
CA GLN A 6 -6.02 -13.82 -8.41
C GLN A 6 -4.56 -13.98 -8.84
N SER A 7 -4.06 -15.20 -8.91
CA SER A 7 -2.69 -15.47 -9.35
C SER A 7 -2.45 -15.06 -10.80
N GLU A 8 -3.41 -15.26 -11.69
CA GLU A 8 -3.33 -14.81 -13.09
C GLU A 8 -3.36 -13.28 -13.20
N SER A 9 -4.26 -12.63 -12.46
CA SER A 9 -4.33 -11.17 -12.40
C SER A 9 -3.01 -10.59 -11.89
N ARG A 10 -2.49 -11.09 -10.76
CA ARG A 10 -1.20 -10.67 -10.23
C ARG A 10 -0.08 -10.83 -11.25
N ARG A 11 0.01 -12.01 -11.88
CA ARG A 11 1.05 -12.29 -12.90
C ARG A 11 1.01 -11.29 -14.05
N ARG A 12 -0.19 -10.96 -14.55
CA ARG A 12 -0.36 -9.98 -15.63
C ARG A 12 0.13 -8.61 -15.19
N ARG A 13 -0.32 -8.11 -14.03
CA ARG A 13 0.10 -6.81 -13.47
C ARG A 13 1.61 -6.72 -13.28
N LEU A 14 2.25 -7.80 -12.81
CA LEU A 14 3.71 -7.85 -12.66
C LEU A 14 4.42 -7.78 -14.02
N LEU A 15 3.90 -8.43 -15.06
CA LEU A 15 4.44 -8.35 -16.42
C LEU A 15 4.30 -6.95 -17.01
N ASP A 16 3.11 -6.35 -16.88
CA ASP A 16 2.85 -5.01 -17.40
C ASP A 16 3.70 -3.93 -16.69
N ALA A 17 4.03 -4.16 -15.42
CA ALA A 17 4.87 -3.29 -14.61
C ALA A 17 6.35 -3.33 -14.96
N GLN A 18 6.84 -4.38 -15.62
CA GLN A 18 8.28 -4.55 -15.94
C GLN A 18 8.87 -3.39 -16.75
N GLN A 19 8.07 -2.70 -17.56
CA GLN A 19 8.52 -1.56 -18.34
C GLN A 19 8.99 -0.36 -17.49
N PHE A 20 8.59 -0.29 -16.20
CA PHE A 20 8.94 0.78 -15.26
C PHE A 20 10.09 0.41 -14.34
N THR A 21 10.58 -0.83 -14.39
CA THR A 21 11.47 -1.35 -13.38
C THR A 21 12.79 -1.81 -13.97
N GLU A 22 13.85 -1.61 -13.21
CA GLU A 22 15.11 -2.31 -13.36
C GLU A 22 15.26 -3.27 -12.17
N ASN A 23 15.16 -4.57 -12.44
CA ASN A 23 14.93 -5.59 -11.42
C ASN A 23 13.61 -5.31 -10.66
N LYS A 24 13.70 -4.98 -9.35
CA LYS A 24 12.54 -4.58 -8.51
C LYS A 24 12.44 -3.07 -8.33
N ILE A 25 13.42 -2.29 -8.81
CA ILE A 25 13.54 -0.87 -8.49
C ILE A 25 12.77 -0.04 -9.52
N ILE A 26 11.91 0.84 -9.02
CA ILE A 26 11.13 1.81 -9.78
C ILE A 26 11.82 3.17 -9.64
N ARG A 27 11.96 3.90 -10.72
CA ARG A 27 12.40 5.30 -10.65
C ARG A 27 11.28 6.16 -10.08
N ALA A 28 11.59 7.04 -9.12
CA ALA A 28 10.60 7.87 -8.43
C ALA A 28 9.70 8.68 -9.39
N GLN A 29 10.25 9.15 -10.51
CA GLN A 29 9.51 9.91 -11.53
C GLN A 29 8.45 9.08 -12.27
N ASP A 30 8.60 7.76 -12.30
CA ASP A 30 7.69 6.84 -13.01
C ASP A 30 6.63 6.24 -12.08
N ILE A 31 6.61 6.64 -10.79
CA ILE A 31 5.74 6.02 -9.79
C ILE A 31 4.25 6.12 -10.12
N VAL A 32 3.78 7.26 -10.61
CA VAL A 32 2.35 7.45 -10.92
C VAL A 32 1.89 6.56 -12.07
N PRO A 33 2.51 6.56 -13.27
CA PRO A 33 2.13 5.65 -14.35
C PRO A 33 2.33 4.18 -13.97
N PHE A 34 3.34 3.85 -13.14
CA PHE A 34 3.51 2.51 -12.58
C PHE A 34 2.31 2.12 -11.71
N LEU A 35 1.90 2.95 -10.73
CA LEU A 35 0.74 2.67 -9.88
C LEU A 35 -0.54 2.49 -10.69
N GLN A 36 -0.78 3.32 -11.71
CA GLN A 36 -1.93 3.19 -12.61
C GLN A 36 -1.90 1.89 -13.45
N THR A 37 -0.73 1.27 -13.62
CA THR A 37 -0.60 -0.02 -14.30
C THR A 37 -0.90 -1.19 -13.38
N VAL A 38 -0.51 -1.11 -12.10
CA VAL A 38 -0.64 -2.23 -11.16
C VAL A 38 -1.91 -2.18 -10.31
N ILE A 39 -2.53 -1.01 -10.15
CA ILE A 39 -3.77 -0.81 -9.40
C ILE A 39 -4.93 -0.69 -10.38
N HIS A 40 -5.97 -1.48 -10.19
CA HIS A 40 -7.16 -1.43 -11.01
C HIS A 40 -8.35 -0.89 -10.22
N SER A 41 -9.31 -0.29 -10.92
CA SER A 41 -10.55 0.19 -10.29
C SER A 41 -11.24 -0.90 -9.50
N GLY A 42 -11.65 -0.58 -8.27
CA GLY A 42 -12.31 -1.51 -7.37
C GLY A 42 -11.38 -2.43 -6.58
N ASP A 43 -10.05 -2.28 -6.68
CA ASP A 43 -9.10 -3.06 -5.88
C ASP A 43 -9.20 -2.71 -4.39
N ASP A 44 -8.91 -3.73 -3.56
CA ASP A 44 -8.58 -3.55 -2.15
C ASP A 44 -7.10 -3.18 -2.05
N VAL A 45 -6.82 -1.98 -1.55
CA VAL A 45 -5.46 -1.42 -1.46
C VAL A 45 -5.14 -1.09 0.00
N VAL A 46 -4.11 -1.75 0.54
CA VAL A 46 -3.56 -1.35 1.85
C VAL A 46 -2.53 -0.24 1.64
N LEU A 47 -2.70 0.83 2.40
CA LEU A 47 -1.73 1.92 2.49
C LEU A 47 -1.27 2.03 3.95
N GLU A 48 0.00 1.70 4.18
CA GLU A 48 0.57 1.80 5.53
C GLU A 48 0.58 3.25 6.00
N GLY A 49 0.02 3.46 7.18
CA GLY A 49 0.03 4.76 7.85
C GLY A 49 -0.14 4.58 9.34
N CYS A 50 0.78 5.14 10.10
CA CYS A 50 0.68 5.29 11.54
C CYS A 50 1.28 6.65 11.93
N ASN A 51 1.25 7.01 13.21
CA ASN A 51 1.82 8.28 13.66
C ASN A 51 3.36 8.32 13.61
N GLN A 52 4.00 7.17 13.51
CA GLN A 52 5.47 7.03 13.59
C GLN A 52 6.10 6.66 12.25
N LYS A 53 5.38 5.95 11.37
CA LYS A 53 5.85 5.52 10.07
C LYS A 53 4.74 5.63 9.02
N GLN A 54 5.06 6.26 7.92
CA GLN A 54 4.12 6.61 6.87
C GLN A 54 4.68 6.26 5.50
N ALA A 55 3.89 5.61 4.67
CA ALA A 55 4.17 5.48 3.25
C ALA A 55 3.84 6.79 2.49
N ALA A 56 4.44 7.89 2.93
CA ALA A 56 4.06 9.25 2.54
C ALA A 56 4.23 9.54 1.06
N PHE A 57 5.33 9.08 0.46
CA PHE A 57 5.60 9.26 -0.96
C PHE A 57 4.58 8.48 -1.81
N LEU A 58 4.30 7.23 -1.44
CA LEU A 58 3.30 6.41 -2.12
C LEU A 58 1.88 6.94 -1.93
N ALA A 59 1.55 7.44 -0.73
CA ALA A 59 0.27 8.10 -0.46
C ALA A 59 0.07 9.32 -1.38
N HIS A 60 1.09 10.17 -1.47
CA HIS A 60 1.05 11.33 -2.36
C HIS A 60 0.94 10.90 -3.83
N ALA A 61 1.72 9.92 -4.27
CA ALA A 61 1.68 9.41 -5.64
C ALA A 61 0.27 8.86 -6.02
N LEU A 62 -0.40 8.16 -5.10
CA LEU A 62 -1.79 7.73 -5.30
C LEU A 62 -2.72 8.92 -5.59
N THR A 63 -2.54 10.05 -4.89
CA THR A 63 -3.39 11.23 -5.12
C THR A 63 -3.15 11.86 -6.50
N GLN A 64 -2.05 11.57 -7.17
CA GLN A 64 -1.72 12.09 -8.51
C GLN A 64 -2.25 11.21 -9.65
N MET A 65 -2.82 10.04 -9.34
CA MET A 65 -3.42 9.19 -10.36
C MET A 65 -4.63 9.87 -11.01
N ASP A 66 -4.90 9.50 -12.26
CA ASP A 66 -6.09 9.94 -12.99
C ASP A 66 -7.32 9.15 -12.49
N PRO A 67 -8.34 9.80 -11.92
CA PRO A 67 -9.55 9.13 -11.47
C PRO A 67 -10.38 8.53 -12.63
N GLU A 68 -10.16 8.93 -13.87
CA GLU A 68 -10.77 8.28 -15.03
C GLU A 68 -10.10 6.93 -15.35
N ALA A 69 -8.82 6.78 -14.99
CA ALA A 69 -8.08 5.53 -15.19
C ALA A 69 -8.28 4.55 -14.02
N VAL A 70 -8.23 5.06 -12.78
CA VAL A 70 -8.34 4.25 -11.56
C VAL A 70 -9.29 4.92 -10.58
N ARG A 71 -10.35 4.22 -10.19
CA ARG A 71 -11.38 4.73 -9.28
C ARG A 71 -12.00 3.62 -8.43
N ASP A 72 -12.87 4.02 -7.52
CA ASP A 72 -13.64 3.13 -6.65
C ASP A 72 -12.78 2.20 -5.79
N LEU A 73 -11.55 2.61 -5.44
CA LEU A 73 -10.69 1.81 -4.59
C LEU A 73 -11.31 1.61 -3.20
N HIS A 74 -11.15 0.41 -2.66
CA HIS A 74 -11.36 0.15 -1.24
C HIS A 74 -10.02 0.30 -0.52
N MET A 75 -9.87 1.40 0.19
CA MET A 75 -8.67 1.68 0.94
C MET A 75 -8.70 1.05 2.33
N ILE A 76 -7.65 0.36 2.70
CA ILE A 76 -7.42 -0.18 4.02
C ILE A 76 -6.22 0.58 4.59
N ILE A 77 -6.50 1.52 5.52
CA ILE A 77 -5.48 2.42 6.08
C ILE A 77 -5.49 2.25 7.60
N PRO A 78 -4.54 1.53 8.20
CA PRO A 78 -4.56 1.25 9.64
C PRO A 78 -4.71 2.52 10.48
N SER A 79 -4.03 3.60 10.11
CA SER A 79 -4.21 4.91 10.76
C SER A 79 -4.35 6.02 9.72
N VAL A 80 -5.53 6.65 9.69
CA VAL A 80 -5.78 7.86 8.87
C VAL A 80 -5.14 9.05 9.57
N SER A 81 -3.95 9.43 9.13
CA SER A 81 -3.09 10.38 9.82
C SER A 81 -2.47 11.46 8.90
N ARG A 82 -2.82 11.45 7.60
CA ARG A 82 -2.34 12.41 6.61
C ARG A 82 -3.50 12.95 5.77
N ASP A 83 -3.32 14.15 5.25
CA ASP A 83 -4.28 14.75 4.32
C ASP A 83 -4.36 13.97 3.00
N ASP A 84 -3.23 13.44 2.50
CA ASP A 84 -3.20 12.59 1.31
C ASP A 84 -4.19 11.40 1.42
N HIS A 85 -4.36 10.82 2.62
CA HIS A 85 -5.29 9.72 2.84
C HIS A 85 -6.75 10.09 2.53
N LEU A 86 -7.15 11.31 2.86
CA LEU A 86 -8.51 11.80 2.61
C LEU A 86 -8.67 12.39 1.20
N GLN A 87 -7.60 12.94 0.62
CA GLN A 87 -7.62 13.45 -0.76
C GLN A 87 -7.96 12.36 -1.78
N LEU A 88 -7.63 11.09 -1.51
CA LEU A 88 -8.01 9.98 -2.39
C LEU A 88 -9.53 9.91 -2.62
N PHE A 89 -10.31 10.17 -1.56
CA PHE A 89 -11.78 10.18 -1.61
C PHE A 89 -12.30 11.49 -2.23
N GLU A 90 -11.67 12.61 -1.93
CA GLU A 90 -12.06 13.92 -2.51
C GLU A 90 -11.88 13.93 -4.03
N ARG A 91 -10.86 13.23 -4.54
CA ARG A 91 -10.56 13.12 -5.96
C ARG A 91 -11.34 12.01 -6.67
N GLY A 92 -12.11 11.20 -5.95
CA GLY A 92 -12.86 10.08 -6.52
C GLY A 92 -12.01 8.86 -6.90
N ILE A 93 -10.75 8.79 -6.45
CA ILE A 93 -9.88 7.63 -6.65
C ILE A 93 -10.31 6.49 -5.72
N ALA A 94 -10.66 6.80 -4.49
CA ALA A 94 -11.15 5.84 -3.51
C ALA A 94 -12.61 6.12 -3.15
N ARG A 95 -13.34 5.05 -2.77
CA ARG A 95 -14.74 5.12 -2.38
C ARG A 95 -14.98 4.59 -0.97
N LYS A 96 -14.34 3.49 -0.60
CA LYS A 96 -14.59 2.78 0.66
C LYS A 96 -13.33 2.77 1.53
N LEU A 97 -13.51 2.89 2.85
CA LEU A 97 -12.43 2.94 3.83
C LEU A 97 -12.65 1.94 4.96
N ASP A 98 -11.65 1.12 5.21
CA ASP A 98 -11.46 0.35 6.44
C ASP A 98 -10.25 0.91 7.20
N PHE A 99 -10.39 1.16 8.51
CA PHE A 99 -9.33 1.74 9.32
C PHE A 99 -9.46 1.35 10.80
N ALA A 100 -8.38 1.52 11.58
CA ALA A 100 -8.40 1.29 13.01
C ALA A 100 -8.38 2.60 13.81
N PHE A 101 -7.69 3.63 13.30
CA PHE A 101 -7.56 4.90 14.00
C PHE A 101 -7.62 6.09 13.03
N ALA A 102 -8.21 7.18 13.48
CA ALA A 102 -8.16 8.48 12.80
C ALA A 102 -7.76 9.56 13.80
N GLY A 103 -6.64 10.22 13.53
CA GLY A 103 -6.09 11.28 14.38
C GLY A 103 -6.79 12.63 14.18
N VAL A 104 -6.01 13.65 13.86
CA VAL A 104 -6.50 15.00 13.58
C VAL A 104 -7.45 15.06 12.38
N GLN A 105 -7.35 14.11 11.47
CA GLN A 105 -8.22 13.95 10.30
C GLN A 105 -9.64 13.47 10.63
N SER A 106 -9.91 13.04 11.86
CA SER A 106 -11.22 12.48 12.25
C SER A 106 -12.39 13.43 11.97
N LYS A 107 -12.21 14.74 12.17
CA LYS A 107 -13.23 15.75 11.89
C LYS A 107 -13.55 15.83 10.39
N GLN A 108 -12.53 15.88 9.54
CA GLN A 108 -12.69 15.92 8.09
C GLN A 108 -13.31 14.62 7.57
N LEU A 109 -12.85 13.47 8.07
CA LEU A 109 -13.40 12.16 7.76
C LEU A 109 -14.93 12.12 8.05
N ALA A 110 -15.35 12.57 9.23
CA ALA A 110 -16.76 12.61 9.61
C ALA A 110 -17.57 13.55 8.70
N GLN A 111 -17.02 14.69 8.29
CA GLN A 111 -17.64 15.60 7.34
C GLN A 111 -17.81 14.97 5.96
N MET A 112 -16.79 14.29 5.46
CA MET A 112 -16.82 13.61 4.16
C MET A 112 -17.83 12.46 4.15
N LEU A 113 -17.93 11.72 5.25
CA LEU A 113 -18.94 10.68 5.44
C LEU A 113 -20.35 11.26 5.38
N ALA A 114 -20.59 12.36 6.11
CA ALA A 114 -21.89 13.05 6.11
C ALA A 114 -22.27 13.62 4.73
N GLN A 115 -21.29 13.94 3.88
CA GLN A 115 -21.46 14.41 2.51
C GLN A 115 -21.58 13.27 1.48
N GLY A 116 -21.47 12.01 1.90
CA GLY A 116 -21.48 10.86 0.98
C GLY A 116 -20.26 10.74 0.07
N LYS A 117 -19.14 11.39 0.42
CA LYS A 117 -17.90 11.36 -0.35
C LYS A 117 -17.08 10.09 -0.14
N LEU A 118 -17.36 9.36 0.94
CA LEU A 118 -16.76 8.07 1.25
C LEU A 118 -17.75 7.17 2.00
N GLU A 119 -17.50 5.88 1.93
CA GLU A 119 -18.21 4.85 2.68
C GLU A 119 -17.26 4.24 3.71
N ILE A 120 -17.75 4.02 4.93
CA ILE A 120 -17.00 3.24 5.93
C ILE A 120 -17.32 1.76 5.72
N GLY A 121 -16.28 0.96 5.46
CA GLY A 121 -16.37 -0.48 5.47
C GLY A 121 -16.49 -1.00 6.89
N ALA A 122 -15.45 -0.76 7.69
CA ALA A 122 -15.46 -1.02 9.12
C ALA A 122 -14.42 -0.16 9.86
N ILE A 123 -14.64 -0.01 11.17
CA ILE A 123 -13.66 0.53 12.11
C ILE A 123 -13.20 -0.63 12.97
N HIS A 124 -11.91 -0.91 12.92
CA HIS A 124 -11.30 -2.09 13.53
C HIS A 124 -10.50 -1.75 14.79
N THR A 125 -10.25 -2.74 15.61
CA THR A 125 -9.06 -2.73 16.44
C THR A 125 -7.85 -3.13 15.60
N TYR A 126 -6.63 -2.75 15.97
CA TYR A 126 -5.42 -3.15 15.24
C TYR A 126 -5.30 -4.68 15.11
N LEU A 127 -5.55 -5.40 16.20
CA LEU A 127 -5.48 -6.86 16.20
C LEU A 127 -6.51 -7.49 15.26
N GLU A 128 -7.73 -6.97 15.24
CA GLU A 128 -8.78 -7.44 14.33
C GLU A 128 -8.39 -7.15 12.87
N LEU A 129 -7.91 -5.94 12.58
CA LEU A 129 -7.51 -5.56 11.22
C LEU A 129 -6.45 -6.51 10.68
N TYR A 130 -5.43 -6.84 11.45
CA TYR A 130 -4.41 -7.81 11.04
C TYR A 130 -5.01 -9.17 10.71
N GLY A 131 -5.89 -9.68 11.55
CA GLY A 131 -6.60 -10.92 11.28
C GLY A 131 -7.42 -10.86 9.99
N ARG A 132 -8.12 -9.73 9.75
CA ARG A 132 -8.94 -9.51 8.58
C ARG A 132 -8.15 -9.43 7.27
N LEU A 133 -6.91 -8.93 7.28
CA LEU A 133 -6.02 -8.95 6.12
C LEU A 133 -5.77 -10.36 5.59
N TYR A 134 -5.77 -11.37 6.46
CA TYR A 134 -5.61 -12.77 6.06
C TYR A 134 -6.93 -13.47 5.69
N VAL A 135 -8.05 -13.01 6.21
CA VAL A 135 -9.34 -13.72 6.08
C VAL A 135 -10.17 -13.20 4.91
N ASP A 136 -10.47 -11.90 4.88
CA ASP A 136 -11.45 -11.33 3.96
C ASP A 136 -11.04 -10.00 3.32
N LEU A 137 -10.25 -9.16 3.99
CA LEU A 137 -9.71 -7.92 3.42
C LEU A 137 -8.43 -8.17 2.60
N THR A 138 -8.29 -9.33 2.00
CA THR A 138 -7.10 -9.78 1.29
C THR A 138 -6.70 -8.81 0.16
N PRO A 139 -5.72 -7.90 0.39
CA PRO A 139 -5.46 -6.80 -0.54
C PRO A 139 -4.82 -7.28 -1.85
N GLN A 140 -5.21 -6.65 -2.95
CA GLN A 140 -4.55 -6.83 -4.23
C GLN A 140 -3.23 -6.10 -4.31
N VAL A 141 -3.12 -4.94 -3.65
CA VAL A 141 -1.89 -4.12 -3.61
C VAL A 141 -1.65 -3.62 -2.20
N CYS A 142 -0.40 -3.71 -1.76
CA CYS A 142 0.07 -3.17 -0.50
C CYS A 142 1.17 -2.14 -0.72
N LEU A 143 1.01 -0.98 -0.12
CA LEU A 143 1.90 0.16 -0.19
C LEU A 143 2.47 0.41 1.21
N VAL A 144 3.75 0.11 1.41
CA VAL A 144 4.39 0.17 2.71
C VAL A 144 5.68 1.00 2.67
N ALA A 145 6.21 1.34 3.85
CA ALA A 145 7.45 2.07 4.00
C ALA A 145 8.49 1.26 4.77
N ALA A 146 9.74 1.35 4.37
CA ALA A 146 10.88 0.85 5.11
C ALA A 146 12.02 1.88 5.11
N MET A 147 12.97 1.74 6.02
CA MET A 147 14.12 2.64 6.10
C MET A 147 15.11 2.34 4.98
N GLN A 148 15.43 1.05 4.78
CA GLN A 148 16.40 0.61 3.79
C GLN A 148 15.92 -0.67 3.11
N ALA A 149 16.32 -0.84 1.84
CA ALA A 149 16.28 -2.12 1.14
C ALA A 149 17.70 -2.48 0.67
N ASP A 150 18.01 -3.77 0.58
CA ASP A 150 19.22 -4.20 -0.12
C ASP A 150 18.93 -4.57 -1.59
N GLU A 151 19.96 -4.93 -2.32
CA GLU A 151 19.90 -5.30 -3.75
C GLU A 151 19.05 -6.55 -4.03
N ASP A 152 18.80 -7.39 -3.02
CA ASP A 152 17.91 -8.55 -3.09
C ASP A 152 16.46 -8.22 -2.76
N GLY A 153 16.19 -6.98 -2.28
CA GLY A 153 14.89 -6.52 -1.86
C GLY A 153 14.54 -6.87 -0.41
N ASN A 154 15.49 -7.37 0.38
CA ASN A 154 15.30 -7.50 1.81
C ASN A 154 15.14 -6.11 2.45
N LEU A 155 14.27 -6.00 3.46
CA LEU A 155 13.97 -4.71 4.07
C LEU A 155 14.42 -4.64 5.53
N TYR A 156 14.93 -3.47 5.86
CA TYR A 156 15.06 -3.00 7.22
C TYR A 156 14.02 -1.88 7.45
N THR A 157 13.05 -2.14 8.32
CA THR A 157 11.93 -1.22 8.57
C THR A 157 12.32 0.01 9.40
N GLY A 158 13.50 0.00 10.02
CA GLY A 158 13.98 1.08 10.88
C GLY A 158 13.66 0.85 12.34
N PHE A 159 13.45 1.95 13.09
CA PHE A 159 13.16 1.92 14.51
C PHE A 159 11.70 1.56 14.81
N SER A 160 10.81 1.83 13.87
CA SER A 160 9.38 1.50 13.95
C SER A 160 9.03 0.46 12.89
N THR A 161 8.69 -0.73 13.32
CA THR A 161 8.25 -1.82 12.45
C THR A 161 6.76 -1.71 12.16
N GLU A 162 5.96 -1.30 13.18
CA GLU A 162 4.51 -1.08 13.11
C GLU A 162 3.76 -2.19 12.35
N ASP A 163 2.93 -1.78 11.41
CA ASP A 163 2.02 -2.66 10.67
C ASP A 163 2.71 -3.40 9.52
N THR A 164 3.93 -3.01 9.13
CA THR A 164 4.59 -3.48 7.91
C THR A 164 4.65 -5.01 7.79
N PRO A 165 5.07 -5.77 8.81
CA PRO A 165 5.15 -7.23 8.68
C PRO A 165 3.79 -7.86 8.44
N ALA A 166 2.75 -7.43 9.16
CA ALA A 166 1.40 -7.99 9.02
C ALA A 166 0.81 -7.71 7.62
N ILE A 167 1.00 -6.50 7.12
CA ILE A 167 0.54 -6.09 5.79
C ILE A 167 1.26 -6.88 4.69
N VAL A 168 2.60 -6.90 4.74
CA VAL A 168 3.43 -7.55 3.71
C VAL A 168 3.20 -9.05 3.70
N GLU A 169 3.18 -9.69 4.86
CA GLU A 169 2.94 -11.12 4.98
C GLU A 169 1.57 -11.50 4.42
N ALA A 170 0.51 -10.77 4.81
CA ALA A 170 -0.83 -11.02 4.30
C ALA A 170 -0.89 -10.90 2.77
N ALA A 171 -0.28 -9.87 2.18
CA ALA A 171 -0.22 -9.68 0.73
C ALA A 171 0.57 -10.79 0.03
N ALA A 172 1.78 -11.08 0.51
CA ALA A 172 2.66 -12.09 -0.08
C ALA A 172 2.01 -13.48 -0.11
N PHE A 173 1.34 -13.87 0.98
CA PHE A 173 0.66 -15.17 1.07
C PHE A 173 -0.69 -15.24 0.35
N LYS A 174 -1.31 -14.09 0.04
CA LYS A 174 -2.63 -14.04 -0.62
C LYS A 174 -2.58 -13.56 -2.08
N SER A 175 -1.41 -13.61 -2.70
CA SER A 175 -1.20 -13.18 -4.10
C SER A 175 -1.45 -11.69 -4.32
N GLY A 176 -1.23 -10.85 -3.31
CA GLY A 176 -1.16 -9.40 -3.45
C GLY A 176 0.19 -8.95 -4.03
N ILE A 177 0.26 -7.71 -4.46
CA ILE A 177 1.49 -7.05 -4.93
C ILE A 177 2.00 -6.15 -3.82
N VAL A 178 3.27 -6.29 -3.46
CA VAL A 178 3.93 -5.51 -2.40
C VAL A 178 4.85 -4.47 -3.02
N ILE A 179 4.55 -3.21 -2.76
CA ILE A 179 5.31 -2.04 -3.23
C ILE A 179 5.84 -1.29 -2.01
N VAL A 180 7.13 -1.06 -1.96
CA VAL A 180 7.80 -0.46 -0.81
C VAL A 180 8.50 0.83 -1.18
N GLN A 181 8.21 1.91 -0.45
CA GLN A 181 9.08 3.07 -0.46
C GLN A 181 10.21 2.91 0.55
N VAL A 182 11.42 3.30 0.17
CA VAL A 182 12.60 3.29 1.06
C VAL A 182 13.35 4.61 0.98
N ASN A 183 14.04 4.97 2.07
CA ASN A 183 14.92 6.14 2.09
C ASN A 183 16.24 5.84 1.36
N GLU A 184 16.69 4.59 1.41
CA GLU A 184 17.98 4.21 0.85
C GLU A 184 17.98 2.76 0.33
N ILE A 185 18.71 2.53 -0.77
CA ILE A 185 19.03 1.19 -1.27
C ILE A 185 20.51 0.94 -0.99
N VAL A 186 20.80 -0.12 -0.25
CA VAL A 186 22.14 -0.46 0.21
C VAL A 186 22.64 -1.75 -0.45
N LYS A 187 23.94 -1.99 -0.34
CA LYS A 187 24.56 -3.24 -0.85
C LYS A 187 24.04 -4.46 -0.10
N ARG A 188 24.02 -5.59 -0.80
CA ARG A 188 23.69 -6.88 -0.23
C ARG A 188 24.47 -7.17 1.05
N GLY A 189 23.78 -7.64 2.09
CA GLY A 189 24.38 -8.03 3.37
C GLY A 189 24.83 -6.88 4.27
N THR A 190 24.46 -5.62 3.95
CA THR A 190 24.81 -4.45 4.78
C THR A 190 23.64 -3.91 5.62
N LEU A 191 22.46 -4.50 5.49
CA LEU A 191 21.32 -4.13 6.35
C LEU A 191 21.65 -4.43 7.83
N PRO A 192 21.21 -3.59 8.77
CA PRO A 192 21.39 -3.85 10.21
C PRO A 192 20.74 -5.17 10.65
N ARG A 193 19.60 -5.50 10.05
CA ARG A 193 18.86 -6.76 10.16
C ARG A 193 17.88 -6.86 9.00
N ILE A 194 17.38 -8.06 8.74
CA ILE A 194 16.30 -8.28 7.79
C ILE A 194 15.00 -8.43 8.57
N ASP A 195 14.10 -7.44 8.43
CA ASP A 195 12.78 -7.48 9.03
C ASP A 195 11.76 -8.15 8.08
N ILE A 196 11.92 -7.94 6.76
CA ILE A 196 11.08 -8.51 5.70
C ILE A 196 11.97 -9.15 4.65
N PRO A 197 11.75 -10.43 4.31
CA PRO A 197 12.49 -11.10 3.23
C PRO A 197 12.19 -10.50 1.86
N GLY A 198 13.20 -10.37 1.01
CA GLY A 198 13.07 -9.83 -0.33
C GLY A 198 12.09 -10.58 -1.22
N ASP A 199 11.91 -11.89 -1.01
CA ASP A 199 10.94 -12.71 -1.75
C ASP A 199 9.48 -12.30 -1.53
N TRP A 200 9.19 -11.55 -0.47
CA TRP A 200 7.85 -11.03 -0.18
C TRP A 200 7.62 -9.65 -0.79
N VAL A 201 8.63 -9.06 -1.42
CA VAL A 201 8.59 -7.70 -1.99
C VAL A 201 8.66 -7.79 -3.50
N ASP A 202 7.70 -7.19 -4.18
CA ASP A 202 7.67 -7.16 -5.64
C ASP A 202 8.40 -5.96 -6.21
N PHE A 203 8.21 -4.78 -5.62
CA PHE A 203 8.75 -3.53 -6.13
C PHE A 203 9.23 -2.59 -5.03
N ILE A 204 10.26 -1.82 -5.35
CA ILE A 204 10.90 -0.87 -4.44
C ILE A 204 11.05 0.46 -5.15
N VAL A 205 10.71 1.55 -4.47
CA VAL A 205 10.99 2.91 -4.92
C VAL A 205 11.81 3.65 -3.86
N LYS A 206 12.90 4.28 -4.28
CA LYS A 206 13.65 5.20 -3.42
C LYS A 206 12.94 6.54 -3.44
N ALA A 207 12.45 7.01 -2.26
CA ALA A 207 11.71 8.27 -2.07
C ALA A 207 12.61 9.34 -1.43
#